data_a5eb9c06b2a465b57b0448f755553082
#
_entry.id   a5eb9c06b2a465b57b0448f755553082
#
_cell.length_a   1.000
_cell.length_b   1.000
_cell.length_c   1.000
_cell.angle_alpha   90.00
_cell.angle_beta   90.00
_cell.angle_gamma   90.00
#
_symmetry.space_group_name_H-M   'P 1'
#
loop_
_entity.id
_entity.type
_entity.pdbx_description
1 polymer ?
#
loop_
_entity_poly.entity_id
_entity_poly.type
_entity_poly.pdbx_seq_one_letter_code
_entity_poly.pdbx_strand_id
1 'polypeptide(L)' 'MTDILDNAHVSQDEPKLIVRKAPHASVWSVWAVLEGIPPEEIFEGSSEEEASSWINIGGQAWLEERRRKRNA' A
#
# COMPACT_ATOMS: atom_id res chain seq x y z
N MET A 1 16.44 13.83 16.67
CA MET A 1 16.12 12.59 17.34
C MET A 1 14.64 12.33 17.38
N THR A 2 13.95 13.27 17.96
CA THR A 2 12.50 13.16 18.09
C THR A 2 11.82 13.04 16.73
N ASP A 3 12.40 13.65 15.74
CA ASP A 3 11.81 13.63 14.39
C ASP A 3 11.60 12.22 13.87
N ILE A 4 12.56 11.37 14.18
CA ILE A 4 12.48 10.00 13.72
C ILE A 4 11.30 9.29 14.34
N LEU A 5 11.07 9.56 15.61
CA LEU A 5 9.95 8.95 16.32
C LEU A 5 8.62 9.44 15.79
N ASP A 6 8.54 10.71 15.47
CA ASP A 6 7.32 11.28 14.94
C ASP A 6 6.97 10.66 13.60
N ASN A 7 7.98 10.45 12.77
CA ASN A 7 7.77 9.81 11.48
C ASN A 7 7.28 8.39 11.65
N ALA A 8 7.80 7.69 12.63
CA ALA A 8 7.38 6.33 12.88
C ALA A 8 5.91 6.27 13.28
N HIS A 9 5.48 7.23 14.08
CA HIS A 9 4.09 7.29 14.50
C HIS A 9 3.17 7.50 13.32
N VAL A 10 3.54 8.41 12.45
CA VAL A 10 2.72 8.69 11.27
C VAL A 10 2.63 7.45 10.40
N SER A 11 3.72 6.74 10.23
CA SER A 11 3.74 5.55 9.37
C SER A 11 2.87 4.44 9.90
N GLN A 12 2.71 4.35 11.21
CA GLN A 12 1.98 3.25 11.80
C GLN A 12 0.49 3.29 11.50
N ASP A 13 -0.02 4.46 11.16
CA ASP A 13 -1.45 4.60 10.89
C ASP A 13 -1.81 4.30 9.45
N GLU A 14 -0.82 4.16 8.59
CA GLU A 14 -1.09 3.93 7.19
C GLU A 14 -0.45 2.64 6.71
N PRO A 15 -1.17 1.87 5.90
CA PRO A 15 -0.59 0.64 5.36
C PRO A 15 0.54 0.95 4.38
N LYS A 16 1.46 0.03 4.30
CA LYS A 16 2.55 0.09 3.34
C LYS A 16 2.10 -0.63 2.07
N LEU A 17 2.33 -0.01 0.93
CA LEU A 17 1.97 -0.63 -0.35
C LEU A 17 3.19 -1.33 -0.93
N ILE A 18 3.06 -2.61 -1.20
CA ILE A 18 4.17 -3.41 -1.74
C ILE A 18 3.73 -4.13 -3.00
N VAL A 19 4.70 -4.39 -3.87
CA VAL A 19 4.46 -5.11 -5.12
C VAL A 19 4.93 -6.55 -4.94
N ARG A 20 4.10 -7.50 -5.30
CA ARG A 20 4.44 -8.92 -5.22
C ARG A 20 4.01 -9.63 -6.48
N LYS A 21 4.82 -10.59 -6.91
CA LYS A 21 4.50 -11.40 -8.08
C LYS A 21 3.83 -12.70 -7.64
N ALA A 22 2.76 -13.06 -8.33
CA ALA A 22 2.10 -14.32 -8.07
C ALA A 22 3.03 -15.47 -8.49
N PRO A 23 3.11 -16.54 -7.70
CA PRO A 23 4.08 -17.60 -7.98
C PRO A 23 3.80 -18.39 -9.25
N HIS A 24 2.55 -18.44 -9.68
CA HIS A 24 2.18 -19.30 -10.83
C HIS A 24 1.59 -18.53 -12.00
N ALA A 25 1.77 -17.22 -12.03
CA ALA A 25 1.18 -16.44 -13.10
C ALA A 25 2.02 -15.19 -13.35
N SER A 26 1.82 -14.60 -14.53
CA SER A 26 2.49 -13.35 -14.85
C SER A 26 1.67 -12.18 -14.31
N VAL A 27 1.32 -12.26 -13.05
CA VAL A 27 0.49 -11.25 -12.40
C VAL A 27 1.29 -10.60 -11.27
N TRP A 28 1.26 -9.30 -11.27
CA TRP A 28 1.93 -8.50 -10.23
C TRP A 28 0.85 -7.78 -9.43
N SER A 29 0.86 -8.01 -8.13
CA SER A 29 -0.17 -7.47 -7.25
C SER A 29 0.40 -6.42 -6.31
N VAL A 30 -0.43 -5.45 -5.97
CA VAL A 30 -0.09 -4.48 -4.94
C VAL A 30 -0.86 -4.86 -3.68
N TRP A 31 -0.14 -4.98 -2.59
CA TRP A 31 -0.71 -5.36 -1.31
C TRP A 31 -0.58 -4.23 -0.31
N ALA A 32 -1.62 -4.03 0.46
CA ALA A 32 -1.60 -3.08 1.58
C ALA A 32 -1.27 -3.88 2.84
N VAL A 33 -0.17 -3.52 3.48
CA VAL A 33 0.30 -4.23 4.66
C VAL A 33 0.33 -3.29 5.85
N LEU A 34 -0.36 -3.67 6.90
CA LEU A 34 -0.39 -2.90 8.13
C LEU A 34 -0.25 -3.87 9.30
N GLU A 35 0.56 -3.48 10.27
CA GLU A 35 0.81 -4.33 11.43
C GLU A 35 -0.48 -4.64 12.18
N GLY A 36 -0.69 -5.91 12.50
CA GLY A 36 -1.87 -6.33 13.23
C GLY A 36 -3.08 -6.60 12.37
N ILE A 37 -2.97 -6.40 11.07
CA ILE A 37 -4.06 -6.62 10.14
C ILE A 37 -3.56 -7.49 8.99
N PRO A 38 -4.35 -8.47 8.54
CA PRO A 38 -3.92 -9.31 7.42
C PRO A 38 -3.69 -8.48 6.16
N PRO A 39 -2.67 -8.82 5.37
CA PRO A 39 -2.43 -8.10 4.12
C PRO A 39 -3.61 -8.19 3.18
N GLU A 40 -3.83 -7.13 2.43
CA GLU A 40 -4.96 -7.05 1.51
C GLU A 40 -4.47 -6.72 0.11
N GLU A 41 -4.89 -7.51 -0.87
CA GLU A 41 -4.54 -7.23 -2.26
C GLU A 41 -5.48 -6.15 -2.79
N ILE A 42 -4.91 -5.06 -3.28
CA ILE A 42 -5.70 -3.91 -3.69
C ILE A 42 -5.56 -3.57 -5.16
N PHE A 43 -4.64 -4.21 -5.87
CA PHE A 43 -4.46 -3.96 -7.30
C PHE A 43 -3.78 -5.16 -7.94
N GLU A 44 -4.10 -5.41 -9.19
CA GLU A 44 -3.53 -6.50 -9.95
C GLU A 44 -3.15 -6.00 -11.34
N GLY A 45 -1.90 -6.17 -11.71
CA GLY A 45 -1.41 -5.71 -13.00
C GLY A 45 -0.68 -6.82 -13.74
N SER A 46 -0.38 -6.58 -15.01
CA SER A 46 0.28 -7.57 -15.84
C SER A 46 1.80 -7.44 -15.83
N SER A 47 2.34 -6.43 -15.19
CA SER A 47 3.79 -6.24 -15.11
C SER A 47 4.15 -5.53 -13.81
N GLU A 48 5.41 -5.67 -13.43
CA GLU A 48 5.91 -4.99 -12.24
C GLU A 48 5.83 -3.48 -12.43
N GLU A 49 6.12 -3.04 -13.62
CA GLU A 49 6.08 -1.62 -13.94
C GLU A 49 4.68 -1.05 -13.77
N GLU A 50 3.71 -1.80 -14.23
CA GLU A 50 2.32 -1.38 -14.11
C GLU A 50 1.90 -1.28 -12.64
N ALA A 51 2.26 -2.27 -11.86
CA ALA A 51 1.93 -2.28 -10.43
C ALA A 51 2.61 -1.13 -9.70
N SER A 52 3.87 -0.90 -10.00
CA SER A 52 4.63 0.18 -9.36
C SER A 52 4.06 1.54 -9.73
N SER A 53 3.69 1.70 -11.00
CA SER A 53 3.10 2.96 -11.45
C SER A 53 1.77 3.21 -10.78
N TRP A 54 0.99 2.14 -10.58
CA TRP A 54 -0.29 2.28 -9.92
C TRP A 54 -0.13 2.80 -8.49
N ILE A 55 0.92 2.36 -7.79
CA ILE A 55 1.16 2.82 -6.42
C ILE A 55 1.30 4.34 -6.37
N ASN A 56 1.99 4.91 -7.36
CA ASN A 56 2.23 6.35 -7.38
C ASN A 56 0.99 7.16 -7.70
N ILE A 57 0.03 6.57 -8.37
CA ILE A 57 -1.19 7.28 -8.79
C ILE A 57 -2.40 6.75 -8.05
N GLY A 58 -2.77 5.51 -8.36
CA GLY A 58 -3.94 4.89 -7.75
C GLY A 58 -3.75 4.58 -6.28
N GLY A 59 -2.54 4.22 -5.90
CA GLY A 59 -2.24 3.92 -4.51
C GLY A 59 -2.41 5.11 -3.60
N GLN A 60 -2.00 6.28 -4.08
CA GLN A 60 -2.15 7.49 -3.29
C GLN A 60 -3.63 7.84 -3.10
N ALA A 61 -4.42 7.67 -4.15
CA ALA A 61 -5.85 7.91 -4.07
C ALA A 61 -6.50 6.91 -3.12
N TRP A 62 -6.06 5.67 -3.16
CA TRP A 62 -6.58 4.64 -2.28
C TRP A 62 -6.29 4.95 -0.81
N LEU A 63 -5.07 5.38 -0.53
CA LEU A 63 -4.69 5.76 0.83
C LEU A 63 -5.48 6.96 1.31
N GLU A 64 -5.68 7.91 0.43
CA GLU A 64 -6.42 9.12 0.77
C GLU A 64 -7.87 8.81 1.10
N GLU A 65 -8.47 7.94 0.32
CA GLU A 65 -9.84 7.53 0.57
C GLU A 65 -9.96 6.79 1.89
N ARG A 66 -8.98 5.96 2.19
CA ARG A 66 -8.95 5.24 3.45
C ARG A 66 -8.88 6.19 4.64
N ARG A 67 -8.06 7.23 4.53
CA ARG A 67 -7.96 8.24 5.58
C ARG A 67 -9.28 8.96 5.76
N ARG A 68 -9.92 9.27 4.65
CA ARG A 68 -11.20 9.97 4.69
C ARG A 68 -12.27 9.16 5.40
N LYS A 69 -12.29 7.87 5.14
CA LYS A 69 -13.25 6.98 5.79
C LYS A 69 -13.01 6.87 7.27
N ARG A 70 -11.75 6.89 7.66
CA ARG A 70 -11.41 6.82 9.08
C ARG A 70 -11.87 8.04 9.84
N ASN A 71 -11.80 9.19 9.21
CA ASN A 71 -12.15 10.44 9.85
C ASN A 71 -13.64 10.76 9.78
N ALA A 72 -14.38 10.04 9.00
CA ALA A 72 -15.82 10.25 8.86
C ALA A 72 -16.65 9.50 9.94
#